data_9a079652c2bfeccfd012b5d1554def54
#
_entry.id   9a079652c2bfeccfd012b5d1554def54
#
_cell.length_a   1.000
_cell.length_b   1.000
_cell.length_c   1.000
_cell.angle_alpha   90.00
_cell.angle_beta   90.00
_cell.angle_gamma   90.00
#
_symmetry.space_group_name_H-M   'P 1'
#
loop_
_entity.id
_entity.type
_entity.pdbx_description
1 polymer ?
#
loop_
_entity_poly.entity_id
_entity_poly.type
_entity_poly.pdbx_seq_one_letter_code
_entity_poly.pdbx_strand_id
1 'polypeptide(L)'
;MSAEDILHSIANLSDETEFYTPLPAGYRKGQTKYVIVLGTVMSGLGKGIFSSSLAKVLKDKGFTVAPIKLEGYLNRDSGTLNPYRHGEVFVLDDGMECDMDLGTYERMLNQDLTRLNFATSGQIFARVLEKERRGGYLGRDVQMIPHVTGEVKSRLRELAVASGADVVFVEIGGTVGDVENEYFIEAVRELAFEEGSQSCCFVALTYVLQPVTLGEQKSKPAQLNIKRLMAMGVQPHIIGCRAHEPVSKKVREKIALHSNVPMERVFSMHDCDSVYVIPEMLRGAGIDAAVLDILGLADKVDTTAEERGRREWSDYIARFRDAHVPITIGITGKYTSLRDSYASVIQALEHAGTQLGARVQLEWIDSSELNDDNVAERLRHVHGVIVPGGFGVRGVEGKIACVKYVRERQIPYLGLCYGMQIAIVEYARNVCGLAGANTTEIDPDTPYPVVDILPEQKKIEGLGGNMRLGGHDVLIAPETMLSRLYGGAETVRLRFRHRYEVDPQFVERLEAVGIVFSGRARHVPIMQVMELRAAQHPYFLCTQAHAELTSRPLRPSPMFVGLVRAAMIRSGAHVEELPDFATAPTMSARPAPAATV
;
A
#
# COMPACT_ATOMS: atom_id res chain seq x y z
N MET A 1 31.96 -8.36 21.93
CA MET A 1 32.81 -7.52 22.78
C MET A 1 32.21 -7.47 24.17
N SER A 2 33.02 -7.67 25.21
CA SER A 2 32.56 -7.48 26.60
C SER A 2 32.34 -5.99 26.89
N ALA A 3 31.62 -5.67 27.98
CA ALA A 3 31.47 -4.27 28.41
C ALA A 3 32.82 -3.61 28.70
N GLU A 4 33.81 -4.38 29.19
CA GLU A 4 35.16 -3.93 29.44
C GLU A 4 35.94 -3.62 28.15
N ASP A 5 35.78 -4.43 27.09
CA ASP A 5 36.37 -4.16 25.78
C ASP A 5 35.83 -2.86 25.15
N ILE A 6 34.55 -2.60 25.37
CA ILE A 6 33.88 -1.36 24.90
C ILE A 6 34.46 -0.15 25.66
N LEU A 7 34.56 -0.23 26.99
CA LEU A 7 35.12 0.85 27.82
C LEU A 7 36.58 1.12 27.52
N HIS A 8 37.37 0.07 27.28
CA HIS A 8 38.80 0.22 26.87
C HIS A 8 38.94 0.87 25.49
N SER A 9 38.07 0.51 24.53
CA SER A 9 38.10 1.13 23.20
C SER A 9 37.69 2.60 23.24
N ILE A 10 36.71 2.97 24.09
CA ILE A 10 36.26 4.35 24.30
C ILE A 10 37.42 5.19 24.91
N ALA A 11 38.13 4.65 25.91
CA ALA A 11 39.19 5.38 26.60
C ALA A 11 40.42 5.67 25.74
N ASN A 12 40.63 4.93 24.66
CA ASN A 12 41.83 5.02 23.80
C ASN A 12 41.58 5.75 22.47
N LEU A 13 40.38 6.26 22.20
CA LEU A 13 40.06 6.99 20.96
C LEU A 13 40.38 8.48 21.12
N SER A 14 41.43 8.94 20.44
CA SER A 14 41.56 10.35 20.05
C SER A 14 40.85 10.52 18.72
N ASP A 15 39.70 11.19 18.71
CA ASP A 15 38.89 11.31 17.51
C ASP A 15 38.98 12.72 16.94
N GLU A 16 39.61 12.83 15.79
CA GLU A 16 39.75 14.07 15.05
C GLU A 16 38.52 14.37 14.14
N THR A 17 37.52 13.43 14.02
CA THR A 17 36.34 13.58 13.16
C THR A 17 35.07 13.70 13.98
N GLU A 18 34.47 14.89 14.06
CA GLU A 18 33.17 15.12 14.72
C GLU A 18 31.98 14.55 13.93
N PHE A 19 32.06 14.54 12.61
CA PHE A 19 30.93 14.21 11.71
C PHE A 19 31.21 12.91 10.94
N TYR A 20 31.06 11.77 11.62
CA TYR A 20 31.28 10.49 10.99
C TYR A 20 30.00 9.64 10.93
N THR A 21 29.50 9.42 9.71
CA THR A 21 28.50 8.38 9.44
C THR A 21 29.14 7.36 8.53
N PRO A 22 29.37 6.10 9.00
CA PRO A 22 29.99 5.08 8.17
C PRO A 22 29.10 4.77 6.98
N LEU A 23 29.72 4.58 5.82
CA LEU A 23 29.02 4.13 4.63
C LEU A 23 28.71 2.64 4.74
N PRO A 24 27.52 2.19 4.33
CA PRO A 24 27.23 0.76 4.23
C PRO A 24 28.23 0.05 3.31
N ALA A 25 28.55 -1.20 3.65
CA ALA A 25 29.45 -2.00 2.82
C ALA A 25 28.92 -2.11 1.37
N GLY A 26 29.78 -1.87 0.40
CA GLY A 26 29.43 -1.89 -1.02
C GLY A 26 28.83 -0.59 -1.56
N TYR A 27 28.51 0.39 -0.71
CA TYR A 27 28.00 1.69 -1.17
C TYR A 27 29.12 2.56 -1.76
N ARG A 28 28.81 3.24 -2.87
CA ARG A 28 29.73 4.20 -3.51
C ARG A 28 29.02 5.54 -3.70
N LYS A 29 29.57 6.60 -3.12
CA LYS A 29 29.04 7.97 -3.26
C LYS A 29 28.90 8.38 -4.71
N GLY A 30 27.82 9.08 -5.03
CA GLY A 30 27.51 9.61 -6.36
C GLY A 30 27.05 8.58 -7.40
N GLN A 31 27.12 7.27 -7.10
CA GLN A 31 26.67 6.22 -8.01
C GLN A 31 25.14 6.14 -8.05
N THR A 32 24.51 5.96 -6.88
CA THR A 32 23.06 6.00 -6.75
C THR A 32 22.55 7.43 -6.76
N LYS A 33 21.46 7.68 -7.44
CA LYS A 33 20.78 8.98 -7.49
C LYS A 33 19.56 9.00 -6.57
N TYR A 34 19.17 10.21 -6.12
CA TYR A 34 18.05 10.38 -5.19
C TYR A 34 17.06 11.41 -5.72
N VAL A 35 15.79 11.03 -5.82
CA VAL A 35 14.67 11.95 -6.07
C VAL A 35 13.95 12.13 -4.74
N ILE A 36 14.03 13.34 -4.17
CA ILE A 36 13.50 13.66 -2.84
C ILE A 36 12.23 14.48 -3.01
N VAL A 37 11.09 13.93 -2.54
CA VAL A 37 9.77 14.55 -2.67
C VAL A 37 9.29 15.05 -1.32
N LEU A 38 9.01 16.36 -1.26
CA LEU A 38 8.55 17.07 -0.07
C LEU A 38 7.20 17.74 -0.34
N GLY A 39 6.33 17.73 0.68
CA GLY A 39 5.05 18.44 0.63
C GLY A 39 5.10 19.78 1.35
N THR A 40 4.46 20.80 0.79
CA THR A 40 4.31 22.11 1.41
C THR A 40 2.84 22.48 1.53
N VAL A 41 2.48 23.42 2.39
CA VAL A 41 1.11 23.94 2.62
C VAL A 41 0.23 23.01 3.42
N MET A 42 0.02 21.77 2.99
CA MET A 42 -0.90 20.81 3.64
C MET A 42 -0.50 19.35 3.37
N SER A 43 -1.04 18.43 4.16
CA SER A 43 -1.01 16.99 3.88
C SER A 43 -1.96 16.62 2.73
N GLY A 44 -1.88 15.40 2.20
CA GLY A 44 -2.79 14.93 1.16
C GLY A 44 -2.53 15.50 -0.24
N LEU A 45 -1.33 16.04 -0.51
CA LEU A 45 -0.94 16.57 -1.82
C LEU A 45 -0.74 15.52 -2.90
N GLY A 46 -0.77 14.23 -2.53
CA GLY A 46 -0.48 13.13 -3.46
C GLY A 46 1.02 12.94 -3.70
N LYS A 47 1.85 13.12 -2.66
CA LYS A 47 3.30 12.83 -2.73
C LYS A 47 3.58 11.41 -3.21
N GLY A 48 2.91 10.41 -2.61
CA GLY A 48 3.05 9.00 -2.97
C GLY A 48 2.64 8.72 -4.42
N ILE A 49 1.54 9.34 -4.88
CA ILE A 49 1.05 9.23 -6.26
C ILE A 49 2.06 9.84 -7.24
N PHE A 50 2.55 11.05 -6.97
CA PHE A 50 3.55 11.70 -7.82
C PHE A 50 4.85 10.88 -7.87
N SER A 51 5.37 10.54 -6.70
CA SER A 51 6.65 9.86 -6.55
C SER A 51 6.63 8.48 -7.22
N SER A 52 5.57 7.67 -6.98
CA SER A 52 5.39 6.37 -7.61
C SER A 52 5.19 6.47 -9.14
N SER A 53 4.48 7.50 -9.61
CA SER A 53 4.28 7.72 -11.04
C SER A 53 5.58 8.09 -11.74
N LEU A 54 6.39 8.98 -11.14
CA LEU A 54 7.69 9.34 -11.69
C LEU A 54 8.67 8.16 -11.64
N ALA A 55 8.65 7.38 -10.52
CA ALA A 55 9.44 6.17 -10.40
C ALA A 55 9.06 5.13 -11.48
N LYS A 56 7.77 4.98 -11.79
CA LYS A 56 7.29 4.14 -12.92
C LYS A 56 7.86 4.61 -14.24
N VAL A 57 7.84 5.91 -14.51
CA VAL A 57 8.39 6.46 -15.76
C VAL A 57 9.88 6.19 -15.89
N LEU A 58 10.66 6.34 -14.80
CA LEU A 58 12.09 6.03 -14.82
C LEU A 58 12.35 4.52 -14.92
N LYS A 59 11.53 3.70 -14.27
CA LYS A 59 11.59 2.23 -14.42
C LYS A 59 11.36 1.79 -15.86
N ASP A 60 10.38 2.38 -16.54
CA ASP A 60 10.12 2.10 -17.97
C ASP A 60 11.33 2.44 -18.84
N LYS A 61 12.08 3.48 -18.49
CA LYS A 61 13.32 3.89 -19.16
C LYS A 61 14.54 3.00 -18.86
N GLY A 62 14.34 1.89 -18.17
CA GLY A 62 15.37 0.88 -17.89
C GLY A 62 16.10 1.06 -16.55
N PHE A 63 15.77 2.07 -15.75
CA PHE A 63 16.42 2.27 -14.44
C PHE A 63 15.85 1.34 -13.37
N THR A 64 16.72 0.82 -12.51
CA THR A 64 16.32 0.15 -11.28
C THR A 64 15.94 1.21 -10.25
N VAL A 65 14.69 1.18 -9.78
CA VAL A 65 14.15 2.17 -8.84
C VAL A 65 13.77 1.53 -7.51
N ALA A 66 14.04 2.23 -6.41
CA ALA A 66 13.63 1.81 -5.06
C ALA A 66 13.00 3.00 -4.32
N PRO A 67 11.70 2.95 -3.99
CA PRO A 67 11.08 3.97 -3.17
C PRO A 67 11.34 3.74 -1.68
N ILE A 68 11.36 4.83 -0.90
CA ILE A 68 11.25 4.79 0.56
C ILE A 68 10.33 5.90 1.05
N LYS A 69 9.45 5.55 1.98
CA LYS A 69 8.58 6.47 2.71
C LYS A 69 9.17 6.71 4.10
N LEU A 70 9.36 7.97 4.46
CA LEU A 70 9.82 8.41 5.79
C LEU A 70 8.65 9.10 6.51
N GLU A 71 8.24 8.56 7.65
CA GLU A 71 7.12 9.09 8.45
C GLU A 71 7.57 9.67 9.79
N GLY A 72 7.05 10.87 10.10
CA GLY A 72 7.45 11.63 11.29
C GLY A 72 6.96 11.10 12.62
N TYR A 73 5.98 10.18 12.67
CA TYR A 73 5.45 9.66 13.93
C TYR A 73 6.38 8.66 14.63
N LEU A 74 6.21 8.54 15.96
CA LEU A 74 7.06 7.69 16.82
C LEU A 74 6.60 6.22 16.91
N ASN A 75 5.53 5.84 16.25
CA ASN A 75 5.13 4.43 16.15
C ASN A 75 6.21 3.64 15.41
N ARG A 76 6.48 2.40 15.84
CA ARG A 76 7.46 1.53 15.16
C ARG A 76 7.03 1.14 13.75
N ASP A 77 5.71 1.02 13.54
CA ASP A 77 5.06 0.71 12.28
C ASP A 77 3.64 1.30 12.27
N SER A 78 2.88 1.02 11.21
CA SER A 78 1.50 1.50 11.08
C SER A 78 0.45 0.59 11.74
N GLY A 79 0.84 -0.53 12.33
CA GLY A 79 -0.07 -1.58 12.81
C GLY A 79 -1.06 -1.13 13.89
N THR A 80 -0.67 -0.13 14.70
CA THR A 80 -1.52 0.43 15.77
C THR A 80 -2.27 1.70 15.37
N LEU A 81 -2.10 2.18 14.13
CA LEU A 81 -2.73 3.39 13.66
C LEU A 81 -4.23 3.18 13.40
N ASN A 82 -5.01 4.23 13.66
CA ASN A 82 -6.45 4.20 13.43
C ASN A 82 -6.75 4.50 11.94
N PRO A 83 -7.46 3.62 11.22
CA PRO A 83 -7.80 3.84 9.81
C PRO A 83 -8.59 5.13 9.54
N TYR A 84 -9.35 5.65 10.49
CA TYR A 84 -10.03 6.95 10.36
C TYR A 84 -9.08 8.16 10.30
N ARG A 85 -7.84 8.01 10.77
CA ARG A 85 -6.86 9.10 10.81
C ARG A 85 -5.80 8.99 9.72
N HIS A 86 -5.40 7.76 9.41
CA HIS A 86 -4.23 7.48 8.57
C HIS A 86 -4.55 6.68 7.31
N GLY A 87 -5.84 6.33 7.08
CA GLY A 87 -6.21 5.44 6.01
C GLY A 87 -5.90 3.97 6.32
N GLU A 88 -5.88 3.15 5.29
CA GLU A 88 -5.61 1.70 5.35
C GLU A 88 -4.18 1.42 5.84
N VAL A 89 -4.04 0.42 6.71
CA VAL A 89 -2.73 -0.17 7.01
C VAL A 89 -2.39 -1.17 5.92
N PHE A 90 -1.36 -0.87 5.13
CA PHE A 90 -0.87 -1.76 4.08
C PHE A 90 0.15 -2.73 4.66
N VAL A 91 0.14 -3.99 4.19
CA VAL A 91 1.07 -5.02 4.67
C VAL A 91 1.93 -5.51 3.51
N LEU A 92 3.25 -5.41 3.68
CA LEU A 92 4.22 -5.92 2.72
C LEU A 92 4.36 -7.45 2.82
N ASP A 93 4.99 -8.06 1.83
CA ASP A 93 5.18 -9.51 1.80
C ASP A 93 6.01 -10.03 2.98
N ASP A 94 6.95 -9.24 3.48
CA ASP A 94 7.79 -9.56 4.65
C ASP A 94 7.12 -9.27 6.01
N GLY A 95 5.82 -8.96 6.02
CA GLY A 95 5.03 -8.70 7.21
C GLY A 95 5.13 -7.29 7.79
N MET A 96 5.82 -6.37 7.12
CA MET A 96 5.87 -4.97 7.56
C MET A 96 4.50 -4.31 7.40
N GLU A 97 3.96 -3.78 8.49
CA GLU A 97 2.76 -2.94 8.52
C GLU A 97 3.17 -1.48 8.25
N CYS A 98 2.71 -0.93 7.15
CA CYS A 98 3.17 0.37 6.66
C CYS A 98 2.01 1.25 6.18
N ASP A 99 2.34 2.48 5.80
CA ASP A 99 1.40 3.43 5.22
C ASP A 99 0.88 2.96 3.85
N MET A 100 -0.35 3.33 3.51
CA MET A 100 -1.02 2.94 2.25
C MET A 100 -0.29 3.42 0.99
N ASP A 101 0.58 4.43 1.09
CA ASP A 101 1.40 4.89 -0.03
C ASP A 101 2.33 3.81 -0.55
N LEU A 102 2.79 2.87 0.33
CA LEU A 102 3.60 1.72 -0.12
C LEU A 102 2.81 0.83 -1.09
N GLY A 103 1.51 0.66 -0.87
CA GLY A 103 0.61 0.01 -1.81
C GLY A 103 0.52 0.73 -3.15
N THR A 104 0.52 2.06 -3.14
CA THR A 104 0.53 2.87 -4.36
C THR A 104 1.83 2.66 -5.14
N TYR A 105 2.98 2.62 -4.46
CA TYR A 105 4.26 2.28 -5.10
C TYR A 105 4.26 0.87 -5.69
N GLU A 106 3.80 -0.14 -4.93
CA GLU A 106 3.75 -1.52 -5.44
C GLU A 106 2.84 -1.66 -6.67
N ARG A 107 1.68 -1.00 -6.66
CA ARG A 107 0.74 -0.99 -7.78
C ARG A 107 1.32 -0.32 -9.01
N MET A 108 1.92 0.86 -8.83
CA MET A 108 2.49 1.65 -9.91
C MET A 108 3.72 0.98 -10.52
N LEU A 109 4.61 0.44 -9.69
CA LEU A 109 5.86 -0.19 -10.11
C LEU A 109 5.71 -1.66 -10.51
N ASN A 110 4.55 -2.28 -10.28
CA ASN A 110 4.33 -3.72 -10.46
C ASN A 110 5.46 -4.55 -9.84
N GLN A 111 5.82 -4.26 -8.59
CA GLN A 111 6.86 -4.98 -7.83
C GLN A 111 6.49 -5.00 -6.34
N ASP A 112 6.97 -6.04 -5.64
CA ASP A 112 6.83 -6.11 -4.19
C ASP A 112 7.93 -5.30 -3.52
N LEU A 113 7.57 -4.60 -2.44
CA LEU A 113 8.48 -3.84 -1.59
C LEU A 113 8.80 -4.63 -0.31
N THR A 114 9.79 -4.15 0.43
CA THR A 114 10.27 -4.76 1.67
C THR A 114 10.29 -3.73 2.80
N ARG A 115 10.50 -4.17 4.03
CA ARG A 115 10.66 -3.30 5.21
C ARG A 115 11.73 -2.22 5.04
N LEU A 116 12.67 -2.37 4.10
CA LEU A 116 13.65 -1.34 3.80
C LEU A 116 13.03 -0.11 3.13
N ASN A 117 11.87 -0.25 2.54
CA ASN A 117 11.14 0.79 1.81
C ASN A 117 10.28 1.69 2.71
N PHE A 118 10.28 1.46 4.03
CA PHE A 118 9.51 2.21 5.01
C PHE A 118 10.31 2.48 6.27
N ALA A 119 10.29 3.72 6.76
CA ALA A 119 10.90 4.06 8.04
C ALA A 119 10.08 5.14 8.76
N THR A 120 9.92 4.97 10.08
CA THR A 120 9.30 5.94 10.97
C THR A 120 10.34 6.60 11.87
N SER A 121 10.03 7.76 12.43
CA SER A 121 10.86 8.36 13.48
C SER A 121 11.12 7.38 14.62
N GLY A 122 10.09 6.59 15.02
CA GLY A 122 10.25 5.58 16.06
C GLY A 122 11.29 4.51 15.74
N GLN A 123 11.36 4.05 14.49
CA GLN A 123 12.41 3.10 14.05
C GLN A 123 13.80 3.74 14.05
N ILE A 124 13.92 4.97 13.53
CA ILE A 124 15.19 5.69 13.47
C ILE A 124 15.74 5.93 14.89
N PHE A 125 14.90 6.47 15.79
CA PHE A 125 15.33 6.73 17.18
C PHE A 125 15.64 5.44 17.94
N ALA A 126 14.84 4.39 17.79
CA ALA A 126 15.12 3.10 18.43
C ALA A 126 16.49 2.57 17.99
N ARG A 127 16.82 2.62 16.70
CA ARG A 127 18.09 2.16 16.16
C ARG A 127 19.27 2.99 16.68
N VAL A 128 19.11 4.32 16.78
CA VAL A 128 20.13 5.21 17.37
C VAL A 128 20.37 4.87 18.83
N LEU A 129 19.31 4.72 19.65
CA LEU A 129 19.39 4.40 21.05
C LEU A 129 19.98 2.99 21.30
N GLU A 130 19.62 2.00 20.50
CA GLU A 130 20.19 0.66 20.58
C GLU A 130 21.69 0.66 20.23
N LYS A 131 22.09 1.45 19.22
CA LYS A 131 23.50 1.61 18.84
C LYS A 131 24.31 2.31 19.94
N GLU A 132 23.72 3.33 20.59
CA GLU A 132 24.34 4.00 21.74
C GLU A 132 24.58 2.98 22.87
N ARG A 133 23.57 2.20 23.27
CA ARG A 133 23.67 1.19 24.32
C ARG A 133 24.71 0.10 24.05
N ARG A 134 24.98 -0.17 22.79
CA ARG A 134 26.03 -1.13 22.37
C ARG A 134 27.41 -0.48 22.21
N GLY A 135 27.59 0.80 22.60
CA GLY A 135 28.86 1.54 22.49
C GLY A 135 29.22 1.94 21.07
N GLY A 136 28.27 1.87 20.12
CA GLY A 136 28.54 2.14 18.70
C GLY A 136 28.90 3.58 18.35
N TYR A 137 28.77 4.52 19.30
CA TYR A 137 29.21 5.91 19.15
C TYR A 137 30.47 6.24 19.92
N LEU A 138 31.13 5.24 20.49
CA LEU A 138 32.46 5.35 21.08
C LEU A 138 32.60 6.46 22.13
N GLY A 139 31.59 6.60 23.02
CA GLY A 139 31.60 7.55 24.14
C GLY A 139 31.22 8.98 23.80
N ARG A 140 30.78 9.25 22.57
CA ARG A 140 30.27 10.57 22.17
C ARG A 140 28.89 10.84 22.75
N ASP A 141 28.57 12.11 22.94
CA ASP A 141 27.20 12.57 23.14
C ASP A 141 26.39 12.44 21.85
N VAL A 142 25.31 11.66 21.92
CA VAL A 142 24.46 11.36 20.74
C VAL A 142 23.46 12.48 20.54
N GLN A 143 23.53 13.16 19.40
CA GLN A 143 22.74 14.35 19.06
C GLN A 143 21.88 14.11 17.82
N MET A 144 20.89 15.00 17.59
CA MET A 144 20.06 14.96 16.38
C MET A 144 20.90 15.07 15.11
N ILE A 145 21.88 15.99 15.13
CA ILE A 145 22.92 16.17 14.13
C ILE A 145 24.26 15.92 14.81
N PRO A 146 25.12 15.02 14.34
CA PRO A 146 25.05 14.26 13.10
C PRO A 146 24.48 12.84 13.24
N HIS A 147 24.03 12.39 14.41
CA HIS A 147 23.82 10.96 14.66
C HIS A 147 22.44 10.49 14.15
N VAL A 148 21.35 11.23 14.44
CA VAL A 148 20.01 10.86 13.91
C VAL A 148 19.95 11.12 12.41
N THR A 149 20.45 12.28 11.93
CA THR A 149 20.53 12.55 10.48
C THR A 149 21.43 11.54 9.76
N GLY A 150 22.51 11.12 10.40
CA GLY A 150 23.40 10.06 9.92
C GLY A 150 22.71 8.72 9.77
N GLU A 151 21.85 8.35 10.73
CA GLU A 151 21.08 7.12 10.67
C GLU A 151 20.07 7.13 9.51
N VAL A 152 19.39 8.27 9.27
CA VAL A 152 18.53 8.44 8.09
C VAL A 152 19.31 8.24 6.80
N LYS A 153 20.46 8.90 6.64
CA LYS A 153 21.34 8.73 5.46
C LYS A 153 21.81 7.28 5.29
N SER A 154 22.18 6.61 6.40
CA SER A 154 22.53 5.18 6.37
C SER A 154 21.40 4.32 5.83
N ARG A 155 20.16 4.57 6.29
CA ARG A 155 18.98 3.83 5.83
C ARG A 155 18.73 3.98 4.33
N LEU A 156 18.89 5.20 3.79
CA LEU A 156 18.75 5.46 2.35
C LEU A 156 19.81 4.71 1.53
N ARG A 157 21.05 4.71 2.02
CA ARG A 157 22.17 4.02 1.39
C ARG A 157 22.08 2.50 1.50
N GLU A 158 21.61 1.98 2.63
CA GLU A 158 21.33 0.55 2.82
C GLU A 158 20.28 0.06 1.83
N LEU A 159 19.19 0.82 1.63
CA LEU A 159 18.20 0.52 0.61
C LEU A 159 18.80 0.52 -0.79
N ALA A 160 19.61 1.51 -1.14
CA ALA A 160 20.28 1.60 -2.43
C ALA A 160 21.13 0.35 -2.73
N VAL A 161 21.93 -0.10 -1.75
CA VAL A 161 22.76 -1.30 -1.88
C VAL A 161 21.91 -2.56 -1.98
N ALA A 162 20.94 -2.73 -1.09
CA ALA A 162 20.12 -3.93 -1.03
C ALA A 162 19.26 -4.13 -2.27
N SER A 163 18.78 -3.03 -2.87
CA SER A 163 17.96 -3.07 -4.08
C SER A 163 18.76 -3.02 -5.39
N GLY A 164 20.03 -2.64 -5.33
CA GLY A 164 20.83 -2.31 -6.51
C GLY A 164 20.27 -1.13 -7.30
N ALA A 165 19.60 -0.19 -6.64
CA ALA A 165 18.89 0.90 -7.29
C ALA A 165 19.84 1.91 -7.95
N ASP A 166 19.55 2.26 -9.20
CA ASP A 166 20.12 3.42 -9.88
C ASP A 166 19.56 4.72 -9.27
N VAL A 167 18.25 4.70 -8.93
CA VAL A 167 17.54 5.85 -8.38
C VAL A 167 16.70 5.44 -7.17
N VAL A 168 16.95 6.07 -6.02
CA VAL A 168 16.15 5.96 -4.81
C VAL A 168 15.16 7.13 -4.75
N PHE A 169 13.87 6.83 -4.65
CA PHE A 169 12.80 7.81 -4.45
C PHE A 169 12.52 7.96 -2.96
N VAL A 170 12.81 9.14 -2.42
CA VAL A 170 12.63 9.44 -1.00
C VAL A 170 11.41 10.33 -0.82
N GLU A 171 10.37 9.78 -0.23
CA GLU A 171 9.18 10.55 0.13
C GLU A 171 9.21 10.91 1.61
N ILE A 172 9.20 12.21 1.92
CA ILE A 172 9.12 12.69 3.30
C ILE A 172 7.65 12.95 3.64
N GLY A 173 7.14 12.21 4.64
CA GLY A 173 5.80 12.37 5.19
C GLY A 173 5.59 13.74 5.83
N GLY A 174 4.32 14.11 6.09
CA GLY A 174 3.97 15.41 6.67
C GLY A 174 4.22 16.60 5.74
N THR A 175 4.40 17.77 6.34
CA THR A 175 4.51 19.06 5.65
C THR A 175 5.80 19.78 6.06
N VAL A 176 6.41 20.47 5.13
CA VAL A 176 7.61 21.30 5.40
C VAL A 176 7.31 22.30 6.52
N GLY A 177 8.07 22.19 7.59
CA GLY A 177 7.94 22.99 8.79
C GLY A 177 7.19 22.34 9.94
N ASP A 178 6.78 21.09 9.79
CA ASP A 178 6.38 20.25 10.93
C ASP A 178 7.64 19.81 11.67
N VAL A 179 7.68 20.01 12.98
CA VAL A 179 8.85 19.72 13.84
C VAL A 179 9.28 18.25 13.72
N GLU A 180 8.31 17.36 13.58
CA GLU A 180 8.52 15.92 13.47
C GLU A 180 9.34 15.51 12.24
N ASN A 181 9.37 16.36 11.21
CA ASN A 181 10.02 16.06 9.93
C ASN A 181 11.30 16.86 9.67
N GLU A 182 11.62 17.83 10.52
CA GLU A 182 12.76 18.76 10.28
C GLU A 182 14.10 18.01 10.16
N TYR A 183 14.33 17.01 10.97
CA TYR A 183 15.57 16.24 10.90
C TYR A 183 15.68 15.35 9.65
N PHE A 184 14.55 14.90 9.06
CA PHE A 184 14.55 14.24 7.75
C PHE A 184 14.98 15.20 6.65
N ILE A 185 14.45 16.45 6.68
CA ILE A 185 14.82 17.49 5.70
C ILE A 185 16.31 17.83 5.83
N GLU A 186 16.80 17.95 7.06
CA GLU A 186 18.22 18.17 7.32
C GLU A 186 19.08 16.98 6.81
N ALA A 187 18.67 15.75 7.08
CA ALA A 187 19.37 14.55 6.62
C ALA A 187 19.50 14.48 5.09
N VAL A 188 18.43 14.81 4.33
CA VAL A 188 18.50 14.81 2.86
C VAL A 188 19.27 16.02 2.30
N ARG A 189 19.30 17.15 3.01
CA ARG A 189 20.17 18.29 2.70
C ARG A 189 21.66 17.91 2.83
N GLU A 190 22.02 17.26 3.97
CA GLU A 190 23.35 16.72 4.19
C GLU A 190 23.72 15.64 3.14
N LEU A 191 22.77 14.73 2.82
CA LEU A 191 22.94 13.71 1.80
C LEU A 191 23.33 14.34 0.45
N ALA A 192 22.61 15.39 0.04
CA ALA A 192 22.88 16.07 -1.24
C ALA A 192 24.29 16.68 -1.27
N PHE A 193 24.74 17.24 -0.15
CA PHE A 193 26.10 17.74 -0.02
C PHE A 193 27.14 16.62 -0.13
N GLU A 194 26.92 15.50 0.57
CA GLU A 194 27.84 14.36 0.60
C GLU A 194 27.93 13.58 -0.71
N GLU A 195 26.82 13.46 -1.45
CA GLU A 195 26.73 12.70 -2.72
C GLU A 195 27.12 13.53 -3.95
N GLY A 196 27.11 14.85 -3.83
CA GLY A 196 27.47 15.78 -4.91
C GLY A 196 26.28 16.31 -5.72
N SER A 197 26.52 17.38 -6.47
CA SER A 197 25.49 18.24 -7.08
C SER A 197 24.56 17.56 -8.08
N GLN A 198 24.99 16.50 -8.75
CA GLN A 198 24.18 15.73 -9.71
C GLN A 198 23.60 14.44 -9.12
N SER A 199 23.61 14.30 -7.80
CA SER A 199 23.13 13.06 -7.15
C SER A 199 21.75 13.18 -6.54
N CYS A 200 21.24 14.40 -6.35
CA CYS A 200 19.94 14.64 -5.72
C CYS A 200 19.06 15.60 -6.55
N CYS A 201 17.80 15.20 -6.75
CA CYS A 201 16.76 16.03 -7.34
C CYS A 201 15.68 16.29 -6.30
N PHE A 202 15.52 17.54 -5.85
CA PHE A 202 14.48 17.95 -4.90
C PHE A 202 13.21 18.37 -5.64
N VAL A 203 12.09 17.75 -5.30
CA VAL A 203 10.77 18.06 -5.82
C VAL A 203 9.91 18.60 -4.68
N ALA A 204 9.42 19.81 -4.80
CA ALA A 204 8.47 20.41 -3.87
C ALA A 204 7.05 20.30 -4.44
N LEU A 205 6.16 19.56 -3.76
CA LEU A 205 4.74 19.59 -4.05
C LEU A 205 4.06 20.67 -3.21
N THR A 206 3.23 21.47 -3.83
CA THR A 206 2.52 22.58 -3.18
C THR A 206 1.07 22.61 -3.61
N TYR A 207 0.23 23.30 -2.83
CA TYR A 207 -1.19 23.48 -3.16
C TYR A 207 -1.48 24.89 -3.65
N VAL A 208 -2.21 24.97 -4.76
CA VAL A 208 -2.72 26.22 -5.32
C VAL A 208 -4.20 26.34 -4.97
N LEU A 209 -4.50 27.27 -4.05
CA LEU A 209 -5.87 27.50 -3.60
C LEU A 209 -6.73 28.14 -4.69
N GLN A 210 -7.96 27.64 -4.84
CA GLN A 210 -8.99 28.26 -5.67
C GLN A 210 -10.26 28.43 -4.84
N PRO A 211 -10.40 29.53 -4.07
CA PRO A 211 -11.59 29.76 -3.28
C PRO A 211 -12.83 29.86 -4.18
N VAL A 212 -13.86 29.08 -3.87
CA VAL A 212 -15.09 28.98 -4.66
C VAL A 212 -15.73 30.36 -4.89
N THR A 213 -15.71 31.22 -3.88
CA THR A 213 -16.28 32.59 -3.96
C THR A 213 -15.53 33.54 -4.87
N LEU A 214 -14.25 33.28 -5.14
CA LEU A 214 -13.40 34.17 -5.96
C LEU A 214 -13.15 33.65 -7.37
N GLY A 215 -13.28 32.34 -7.59
CA GLY A 215 -13.02 31.69 -8.88
C GLY A 215 -11.59 31.83 -9.41
N GLU A 216 -10.69 32.49 -8.65
CA GLU A 216 -9.32 32.79 -9.04
C GLU A 216 -8.31 31.95 -8.24
N GLN A 217 -7.35 31.36 -8.95
CA GLN A 217 -6.25 30.61 -8.33
C GLN A 217 -5.29 31.53 -7.58
N LYS A 218 -4.96 31.18 -6.32
CA LYS A 218 -4.12 31.97 -5.42
C LYS A 218 -2.80 31.25 -5.15
N SER A 219 -1.68 31.84 -5.58
CA SER A 219 -0.33 31.28 -5.43
C SER A 219 0.41 31.68 -4.16
N LYS A 220 -0.12 32.62 -3.37
CA LYS A 220 0.62 33.16 -2.21
C LYS A 220 0.98 32.13 -1.15
N PRO A 221 0.07 31.20 -0.73
CA PRO A 221 0.43 30.15 0.20
C PRO A 221 1.54 29.23 -0.33
N ALA A 222 1.48 28.86 -1.62
CA ALA A 222 2.52 28.06 -2.27
C ALA A 222 3.88 28.76 -2.21
N GLN A 223 3.94 30.05 -2.59
CA GLN A 223 5.17 30.85 -2.58
C GLN A 223 5.81 30.91 -1.17
N LEU A 224 5.00 31.15 -0.13
CA LEU A 224 5.49 31.26 1.26
C LEU A 224 6.05 29.94 1.79
N ASN A 225 5.37 28.85 1.52
CA ASN A 225 5.80 27.54 2.01
C ASN A 225 7.03 27.00 1.24
N ILE A 226 7.14 27.28 -0.07
CA ILE A 226 8.37 26.96 -0.81
C ILE A 226 9.54 27.79 -0.27
N LYS A 227 9.34 29.08 0.06
CA LYS A 227 10.37 29.88 0.69
C LYS A 227 10.79 29.34 2.07
N ARG A 228 9.86 28.75 2.83
CA ARG A 228 10.19 28.07 4.09
C ARG A 228 11.15 26.89 3.85
N LEU A 229 10.88 26.07 2.83
CA LEU A 229 11.79 25.00 2.42
C LEU A 229 13.18 25.53 2.04
N MET A 230 13.21 26.62 1.25
CA MET A 230 14.48 27.26 0.87
C MET A 230 15.24 27.81 2.10
N ALA A 231 14.54 28.33 3.11
CA ALA A 231 15.16 28.80 4.37
C ALA A 231 15.76 27.66 5.20
N MET A 232 15.30 26.40 5.01
CA MET A 232 15.92 25.19 5.57
C MET A 232 17.13 24.69 4.75
N GLY A 233 17.60 25.46 3.77
CA GLY A 233 18.78 25.13 2.93
C GLY A 233 18.49 24.19 1.77
N VAL A 234 17.22 23.94 1.43
CA VAL A 234 16.81 23.09 0.30
C VAL A 234 16.23 23.93 -0.82
N GLN A 235 16.96 24.08 -1.92
CA GLN A 235 16.46 24.68 -3.15
C GLN A 235 15.75 23.60 -3.98
N PRO A 236 14.41 23.70 -4.22
CA PRO A 236 13.74 22.74 -5.08
C PRO A 236 14.19 22.90 -6.53
N HIS A 237 14.37 21.78 -7.22
CA HIS A 237 14.67 21.72 -8.65
C HIS A 237 13.40 21.70 -9.50
N ILE A 238 12.34 21.11 -8.96
CA ILE A 238 11.04 20.93 -9.63
C ILE A 238 9.93 21.28 -8.64
N ILE A 239 8.84 21.91 -9.14
CA ILE A 239 7.67 22.24 -8.33
C ILE A 239 6.42 21.64 -8.97
N GLY A 240 5.72 20.78 -8.22
CA GLY A 240 4.40 20.28 -8.58
C GLY A 240 3.29 21.09 -7.89
N CYS A 241 2.44 21.71 -8.69
CA CYS A 241 1.34 22.56 -8.22
C CYS A 241 0.04 21.72 -8.19
N ARG A 242 -0.34 21.22 -7.02
CA ARG A 242 -1.59 20.49 -6.81
C ARG A 242 -2.76 21.47 -6.79
N ALA A 243 -3.81 21.17 -7.54
CA ALA A 243 -5.05 21.94 -7.57
C ALA A 243 -6.22 21.05 -8.00
N HIS A 244 -7.46 21.51 -7.84
CA HIS A 244 -8.64 20.83 -8.37
C HIS A 244 -8.66 20.88 -9.90
N GLU A 245 -8.40 22.06 -10.47
CA GLU A 245 -8.34 22.31 -11.92
C GLU A 245 -6.90 22.59 -12.39
N PRO A 246 -6.62 22.52 -13.72
CA PRO A 246 -5.32 22.87 -14.27
C PRO A 246 -4.83 24.23 -13.79
N VAL A 247 -3.59 24.29 -13.30
CA VAL A 247 -2.99 25.54 -12.81
C VAL A 247 -2.59 26.43 -13.99
N SER A 248 -3.11 27.65 -14.00
CA SER A 248 -2.90 28.61 -15.07
C SER A 248 -1.42 28.99 -15.25
N LYS A 249 -1.03 29.32 -16.48
CA LYS A 249 0.33 29.75 -16.80
C LYS A 249 0.78 30.94 -15.92
N LYS A 250 -0.07 31.96 -15.74
CA LYS A 250 0.20 33.12 -14.90
C LYS A 250 0.54 32.75 -13.44
N VAL A 251 -0.14 31.75 -12.87
CA VAL A 251 0.10 31.29 -11.51
C VAL A 251 1.43 30.53 -11.44
N ARG A 252 1.71 29.65 -12.40
CA ARG A 252 2.99 28.92 -12.48
C ARG A 252 4.17 29.86 -12.67
N GLU A 253 4.07 30.90 -13.52
CA GLU A 253 5.09 31.95 -13.70
C GLU A 253 5.39 32.67 -12.38
N LYS A 254 4.36 33.04 -11.61
CA LYS A 254 4.56 33.66 -10.28
C LYS A 254 5.28 32.73 -9.30
N ILE A 255 4.93 31.44 -9.29
CA ILE A 255 5.60 30.45 -8.42
C ILE A 255 7.05 30.29 -8.88
N ALA A 256 7.32 30.09 -10.15
CA ALA A 256 8.65 29.96 -10.75
C ALA A 256 9.57 31.12 -10.34
N LEU A 257 9.12 32.37 -10.56
CA LEU A 257 9.87 33.56 -10.23
C LEU A 257 10.21 33.66 -8.73
N HIS A 258 9.24 33.36 -7.84
CA HIS A 258 9.46 33.47 -6.38
C HIS A 258 10.28 32.33 -5.79
N SER A 259 10.43 31.24 -6.51
CA SER A 259 11.11 30.01 -6.05
C SER A 259 12.46 29.77 -6.72
N ASN A 260 12.89 30.64 -7.64
CA ASN A 260 14.08 30.50 -8.47
C ASN A 260 14.12 29.15 -9.21
N VAL A 261 12.96 28.69 -9.70
CA VAL A 261 12.83 27.45 -10.47
C VAL A 261 12.40 27.81 -11.89
N PRO A 262 13.06 27.27 -12.93
CA PRO A 262 12.66 27.51 -14.31
C PRO A 262 11.20 27.14 -14.58
N MET A 263 10.53 27.91 -15.43
CA MET A 263 9.08 27.75 -15.68
C MET A 263 8.70 26.36 -16.19
N GLU A 264 9.54 25.74 -16.99
CA GLU A 264 9.39 24.39 -17.53
C GLU A 264 9.46 23.29 -16.46
N ARG A 265 9.98 23.61 -15.27
CA ARG A 265 10.05 22.73 -14.12
C ARG A 265 8.96 23.01 -13.08
N VAL A 266 8.01 23.90 -13.38
CA VAL A 266 6.81 24.17 -12.58
C VAL A 266 5.59 23.66 -13.34
N PHE A 267 5.02 22.55 -12.88
CA PHE A 267 3.93 21.86 -13.59
C PHE A 267 2.64 21.78 -12.77
N SER A 268 1.53 21.50 -13.46
CA SER A 268 0.21 21.35 -12.84
C SER A 268 -0.08 19.90 -12.53
N MET A 269 -0.44 19.62 -11.28
CA MET A 269 -1.03 18.37 -10.82
C MET A 269 -2.49 18.64 -10.44
N HIS A 270 -3.40 18.40 -11.36
CA HIS A 270 -4.84 18.59 -11.11
C HIS A 270 -5.55 17.23 -10.96
N ASP A 271 -6.82 17.27 -10.52
CA ASP A 271 -7.62 16.08 -10.38
C ASP A 271 -7.78 15.33 -11.70
N CYS A 272 -7.82 14.02 -11.63
CA CYS A 272 -7.96 13.11 -12.76
C CYS A 272 -8.83 11.91 -12.38
N ASP A 273 -9.38 11.23 -13.39
CA ASP A 273 -10.32 10.11 -13.20
C ASP A 273 -9.66 8.87 -12.57
N SER A 274 -8.36 8.68 -12.81
CA SER A 274 -7.57 7.60 -12.21
C SER A 274 -6.14 8.07 -11.96
N VAL A 275 -5.54 7.61 -10.86
CA VAL A 275 -4.13 7.90 -10.53
C VAL A 275 -3.16 7.30 -11.55
N TYR A 276 -3.59 6.30 -12.30
CA TYR A 276 -2.77 5.62 -13.30
C TYR A 276 -2.55 6.42 -14.59
N VAL A 277 -3.24 7.55 -14.79
CA VAL A 277 -2.97 8.47 -15.90
C VAL A 277 -1.79 9.42 -15.62
N ILE A 278 -1.39 9.56 -14.35
CA ILE A 278 -0.35 10.51 -13.92
C ILE A 278 1.01 10.25 -14.59
N PRO A 279 1.50 9.00 -14.78
CA PRO A 279 2.75 8.75 -15.51
C PRO A 279 2.77 9.40 -16.91
N GLU A 280 1.67 9.31 -17.65
CA GLU A 280 1.56 9.95 -18.97
C GLU A 280 1.52 11.49 -18.87
N MET A 281 0.85 12.03 -17.85
CA MET A 281 0.84 13.48 -17.60
C MET A 281 2.24 14.02 -17.30
N LEU A 282 3.04 13.29 -16.50
CA LEU A 282 4.42 13.68 -16.17
C LEU A 282 5.33 13.67 -17.42
N ARG A 283 5.21 12.64 -18.27
CA ARG A 283 5.89 12.58 -19.57
C ARG A 283 5.49 13.74 -20.46
N GLY A 284 4.19 14.00 -20.60
CA GLY A 284 3.65 15.08 -21.40
C GLY A 284 4.10 16.47 -20.93
N ALA A 285 4.39 16.62 -19.64
CA ALA A 285 4.94 17.84 -19.05
C ALA A 285 6.49 17.91 -19.12
N GLY A 286 7.19 16.87 -19.59
CA GLY A 286 8.66 16.82 -19.68
C GLY A 286 9.38 16.71 -18.33
N ILE A 287 8.68 16.29 -17.28
CA ILE A 287 9.23 16.22 -15.92
C ILE A 287 10.27 15.10 -15.78
N ASP A 288 10.06 13.99 -16.44
CA ASP A 288 10.99 12.88 -16.52
C ASP A 288 12.31 13.28 -17.18
N ALA A 289 12.25 14.01 -18.30
CA ALA A 289 13.44 14.53 -18.97
C ALA A 289 14.19 15.54 -18.08
N ALA A 290 13.47 16.43 -17.38
CA ALA A 290 14.07 17.37 -16.44
C ALA A 290 14.78 16.66 -15.27
N VAL A 291 14.20 15.58 -14.71
CA VAL A 291 14.84 14.77 -13.66
C VAL A 291 16.09 14.08 -14.18
N LEU A 292 16.05 13.48 -15.36
CA LEU A 292 17.21 12.82 -15.96
C LEU A 292 18.36 13.79 -16.23
N ASP A 293 18.05 15.01 -16.71
CA ASP A 293 19.03 16.09 -16.92
C ASP A 293 19.69 16.50 -15.59
N ILE A 294 18.89 16.77 -14.54
CA ILE A 294 19.38 17.15 -13.21
C ILE A 294 20.30 16.07 -12.61
N LEU A 295 19.98 14.80 -12.80
CA LEU A 295 20.72 13.66 -12.24
C LEU A 295 21.86 13.16 -13.14
N GLY A 296 22.04 13.73 -14.34
CA GLY A 296 23.05 13.29 -15.31
C GLY A 296 22.81 11.87 -15.80
N LEU A 297 21.56 11.50 -16.04
CA LEU A 297 21.13 10.15 -16.45
C LEU A 297 20.56 10.08 -17.88
N ALA A 298 20.48 11.21 -18.61
CA ALA A 298 19.83 11.27 -19.92
C ALA A 298 20.43 10.28 -20.93
N ASP A 299 21.74 10.08 -20.92
CA ASP A 299 22.45 9.19 -21.84
C ASP A 299 22.32 7.68 -21.50
N LYS A 300 21.71 7.36 -20.34
CA LYS A 300 21.56 5.99 -19.85
C LYS A 300 20.17 5.39 -20.09
N VAL A 301 19.31 6.08 -20.80
CA VAL A 301 17.94 5.63 -21.10
C VAL A 301 17.98 4.42 -22.06
N ASP A 302 17.34 3.33 -21.67
CA ASP A 302 17.04 2.21 -22.54
C ASP A 302 15.73 2.48 -23.31
N THR A 303 15.87 2.92 -24.57
CA THR A 303 14.73 3.27 -25.42
C THR A 303 13.83 2.07 -25.73
N THR A 304 14.38 0.85 -25.83
CA THR A 304 13.60 -0.36 -26.08
C THR A 304 12.74 -0.72 -24.87
N ALA A 305 13.31 -0.64 -23.66
CA ALA A 305 12.57 -0.83 -22.42
C ALA A 305 11.47 0.24 -22.28
N GLU A 306 11.78 1.51 -22.59
CA GLU A 306 10.83 2.61 -22.53
C GLU A 306 9.64 2.40 -23.47
N GLU A 307 9.87 2.03 -24.73
CA GLU A 307 8.80 1.77 -25.69
C GLU A 307 7.87 0.63 -25.23
N ARG A 308 8.46 -0.46 -24.69
CA ARG A 308 7.69 -1.59 -24.16
C ARG A 308 6.85 -1.17 -22.95
N GLY A 309 7.46 -0.57 -21.93
CA GLY A 309 6.78 -0.17 -20.71
C GLY A 309 5.68 0.88 -20.96
N ARG A 310 5.95 1.81 -21.89
CA ARG A 310 4.97 2.81 -22.32
C ARG A 310 3.78 2.16 -23.02
N ARG A 311 4.01 1.19 -23.92
CA ARG A 311 2.93 0.47 -24.61
C ARG A 311 2.04 -0.28 -23.63
N GLU A 312 2.62 -1.10 -22.77
CA GLU A 312 1.87 -1.87 -21.76
C GLU A 312 0.98 -0.95 -20.89
N TRP A 313 1.53 0.20 -20.50
CA TRP A 313 0.79 1.15 -19.67
C TRP A 313 -0.29 1.91 -20.44
N SER A 314 0.00 2.34 -21.67
CA SER A 314 -0.99 2.99 -22.54
C SER A 314 -2.14 2.05 -22.88
N ASP A 315 -1.87 0.75 -23.09
CA ASP A 315 -2.90 -0.27 -23.32
C ASP A 315 -3.81 -0.43 -22.08
N TYR A 316 -3.25 -0.37 -20.86
CA TYR A 316 -4.06 -0.36 -19.64
C TYR A 316 -4.95 0.88 -19.56
N ILE A 317 -4.39 2.08 -19.81
CA ILE A 317 -5.14 3.33 -19.78
C ILE A 317 -6.24 3.36 -20.86
N ALA A 318 -5.98 2.84 -22.05
CA ALA A 318 -6.99 2.71 -23.10
C ALA A 318 -8.17 1.85 -22.63
N ARG A 319 -7.89 0.65 -22.09
CA ARG A 319 -8.92 -0.23 -21.52
C ARG A 319 -9.70 0.44 -20.38
N PHE A 320 -9.04 1.20 -19.51
CA PHE A 320 -9.69 1.96 -18.45
C PHE A 320 -10.69 2.99 -19.02
N ARG A 321 -10.28 3.73 -20.06
CA ARG A 321 -11.13 4.73 -20.71
C ARG A 321 -12.29 4.10 -21.48
N ASP A 322 -12.05 2.95 -22.09
CA ASP A 322 -13.05 2.21 -22.87
C ASP A 322 -14.02 1.39 -22.01
N ALA A 323 -13.75 1.24 -20.71
CA ALA A 323 -14.64 0.54 -19.79
C ALA A 323 -15.98 1.27 -19.66
N HIS A 324 -17.06 0.62 -20.07
CA HIS A 324 -18.39 1.23 -20.20
C HIS A 324 -19.54 0.42 -19.60
N VAL A 325 -19.32 -0.87 -19.26
CA VAL A 325 -20.38 -1.70 -18.66
C VAL A 325 -20.59 -1.30 -17.20
N PRO A 326 -21.70 -0.63 -16.84
CA PRO A 326 -21.89 -0.16 -15.48
C PRO A 326 -22.26 -1.33 -14.57
N ILE A 327 -21.53 -1.48 -13.46
CA ILE A 327 -21.87 -2.40 -12.39
C ILE A 327 -21.76 -1.70 -11.04
N THR A 328 -22.60 -2.10 -10.08
CA THR A 328 -22.60 -1.58 -8.73
C THR A 328 -22.11 -2.64 -7.76
N ILE A 329 -21.04 -2.35 -7.00
CA ILE A 329 -20.51 -3.22 -5.94
C ILE A 329 -20.77 -2.55 -4.60
N GLY A 330 -21.50 -3.25 -3.72
CA GLY A 330 -21.72 -2.82 -2.34
C GLY A 330 -20.50 -3.15 -1.47
N ILE A 331 -20.00 -2.16 -0.73
CA ILE A 331 -18.96 -2.35 0.28
C ILE A 331 -19.60 -2.22 1.65
N THR A 332 -19.82 -3.36 2.32
CA THR A 332 -20.48 -3.42 3.64
C THR A 332 -19.44 -3.36 4.74
N GLY A 333 -19.19 -2.18 5.27
CA GLY A 333 -18.14 -1.91 6.26
C GLY A 333 -18.59 -0.93 7.35
N LYS A 334 -17.68 -0.66 8.30
CA LYS A 334 -17.90 0.31 9.38
C LYS A 334 -17.14 1.63 9.21
N TYR A 335 -16.29 1.74 8.19
CA TYR A 335 -15.46 2.91 7.88
C TYR A 335 -15.89 3.59 6.58
N THR A 336 -17.18 3.52 6.25
CA THR A 336 -17.73 3.95 4.97
C THR A 336 -17.65 5.46 4.70
N SER A 337 -17.45 6.28 5.75
CA SER A 337 -17.28 7.73 5.63
C SER A 337 -15.88 8.15 5.14
N LEU A 338 -14.88 7.26 5.20
CA LEU A 338 -13.51 7.54 4.77
C LEU A 338 -13.04 6.51 3.74
N ARG A 339 -12.97 6.92 2.48
CA ARG A 339 -12.59 6.06 1.34
C ARG A 339 -11.18 5.47 1.49
N ASP A 340 -10.24 6.21 2.06
CA ASP A 340 -8.86 5.78 2.25
C ASP A 340 -8.70 4.57 3.18
N SER A 341 -9.72 4.29 4.03
CA SER A 341 -9.74 3.07 4.85
C SER A 341 -9.87 1.78 4.04
N TYR A 342 -10.27 1.87 2.78
CA TYR A 342 -10.46 0.76 1.85
C TYR A 342 -9.77 1.01 0.51
N ALA A 343 -8.67 1.75 0.52
CA ALA A 343 -7.96 2.17 -0.69
C ALA A 343 -7.58 0.97 -1.58
N SER A 344 -7.02 -0.10 -1.02
CA SER A 344 -6.64 -1.28 -1.80
C SER A 344 -7.84 -2.03 -2.37
N VAL A 345 -8.98 -2.08 -1.68
CA VAL A 345 -10.23 -2.69 -2.20
C VAL A 345 -10.74 -1.90 -3.41
N ILE A 346 -10.75 -0.56 -3.30
CA ILE A 346 -11.16 0.34 -4.40
C ILE A 346 -10.26 0.13 -5.61
N GLN A 347 -8.95 0.13 -5.41
CA GLN A 347 -7.99 -0.07 -6.49
C GLN A 347 -8.09 -1.47 -7.12
N ALA A 348 -8.28 -2.52 -6.32
CA ALA A 348 -8.46 -3.87 -6.83
C ALA A 348 -9.73 -4.01 -7.69
N LEU A 349 -10.82 -3.32 -7.33
CA LEU A 349 -12.03 -3.25 -8.14
C LEU A 349 -11.81 -2.47 -9.44
N GLU A 350 -11.07 -1.36 -9.41
CA GLU A 350 -10.68 -0.62 -10.61
C GLU A 350 -9.85 -1.48 -11.57
N HIS A 351 -8.85 -2.21 -11.05
CA HIS A 351 -8.03 -3.11 -11.87
C HIS A 351 -8.87 -4.21 -12.53
N ALA A 352 -9.74 -4.86 -11.74
CA ALA A 352 -10.62 -5.92 -12.24
C ALA A 352 -11.63 -5.38 -13.26
N GLY A 353 -12.23 -4.23 -12.97
CA GLY A 353 -13.16 -3.55 -13.89
C GLY A 353 -12.49 -3.19 -15.22
N THR A 354 -11.30 -2.59 -15.16
CA THR A 354 -10.50 -2.24 -16.35
C THR A 354 -10.19 -3.46 -17.21
N GLN A 355 -9.83 -4.59 -16.58
CA GLN A 355 -9.55 -5.83 -17.30
C GLN A 355 -10.77 -6.38 -18.04
N LEU A 356 -11.95 -6.22 -17.46
CA LEU A 356 -13.22 -6.77 -17.98
C LEU A 356 -14.06 -5.78 -18.79
N GLY A 357 -13.62 -4.52 -18.93
CA GLY A 357 -14.40 -3.47 -19.58
C GLY A 357 -15.58 -2.98 -18.74
N ALA A 358 -15.58 -3.24 -17.43
CA ALA A 358 -16.62 -2.82 -16.50
C ALA A 358 -16.26 -1.49 -15.82
N ARG A 359 -17.24 -0.57 -15.75
CA ARG A 359 -17.19 0.65 -14.96
C ARG A 359 -17.81 0.39 -13.60
N VAL A 360 -16.96 0.15 -12.59
CA VAL A 360 -17.42 -0.19 -11.25
C VAL A 360 -17.87 1.06 -10.51
N GLN A 361 -19.13 1.05 -10.05
CA GLN A 361 -19.68 2.03 -9.13
C GLN A 361 -19.71 1.44 -7.72
N LEU A 362 -19.33 2.23 -6.72
CA LEU A 362 -19.27 1.77 -5.34
C LEU A 362 -20.46 2.28 -4.55
N GLU A 363 -21.18 1.38 -3.90
CA GLU A 363 -22.21 1.69 -2.94
C GLU A 363 -21.71 1.41 -1.52
N TRP A 364 -21.64 2.46 -0.72
CA TRP A 364 -21.14 2.39 0.65
C TRP A 364 -22.27 2.05 1.61
N ILE A 365 -22.15 0.92 2.30
CA ILE A 365 -23.18 0.39 3.18
C ILE A 365 -22.62 0.32 4.60
N ASP A 366 -23.13 1.20 5.49
CA ASP A 366 -22.71 1.14 6.90
C ASP A 366 -23.34 -0.07 7.58
N SER A 367 -22.50 -1.02 7.97
CA SER A 367 -22.94 -2.25 8.63
C SER A 367 -23.54 -2.02 10.01
N SER A 368 -23.29 -0.87 10.66
CA SER A 368 -23.88 -0.55 11.96
C SER A 368 -25.35 -0.15 11.89
N GLU A 369 -25.83 0.24 10.70
CA GLU A 369 -27.23 0.59 10.44
C GLU A 369 -28.02 -0.56 9.78
N LEU A 370 -27.34 -1.66 9.40
CA LEU A 370 -27.93 -2.76 8.65
C LEU A 370 -28.52 -3.81 9.59
N ASN A 371 -29.69 -4.37 9.23
CA ASN A 371 -30.36 -5.45 9.94
C ASN A 371 -31.24 -6.27 8.97
N ASP A 372 -31.90 -7.35 9.47
CA ASP A 372 -32.75 -8.23 8.66
C ASP A 372 -33.93 -7.49 8.00
N ASP A 373 -34.46 -6.41 8.61
CA ASP A 373 -35.63 -5.69 8.12
C ASP A 373 -35.30 -4.77 6.92
N ASN A 374 -34.08 -4.18 6.91
CA ASN A 374 -33.69 -3.18 5.91
C ASN A 374 -32.66 -3.65 4.88
N VAL A 375 -32.04 -4.82 5.08
CA VAL A 375 -30.96 -5.33 4.21
C VAL A 375 -31.42 -5.49 2.76
N ALA A 376 -32.66 -5.93 2.54
CA ALA A 376 -33.20 -6.11 1.20
C ALA A 376 -33.34 -4.81 0.42
N GLU A 377 -33.73 -3.73 1.08
CA GLU A 377 -33.81 -2.40 0.48
C GLU A 377 -32.44 -1.81 0.19
N ARG A 378 -31.52 -1.93 1.17
CA ARG A 378 -30.16 -1.39 1.07
C ARG A 378 -29.31 -2.08 0.00
N LEU A 379 -29.58 -3.34 -0.30
CA LEU A 379 -28.84 -4.14 -1.30
C LEU A 379 -29.58 -4.31 -2.64
N ARG A 380 -30.73 -3.67 -2.85
CA ARG A 380 -31.57 -3.88 -4.04
C ARG A 380 -30.89 -3.55 -5.37
N HIS A 381 -29.94 -2.63 -5.38
CA HIS A 381 -29.29 -2.12 -6.60
C HIS A 381 -27.88 -2.68 -6.83
N VAL A 382 -27.36 -3.50 -5.90
CA VAL A 382 -26.01 -4.03 -6.04
C VAL A 382 -25.98 -5.27 -6.92
N HIS A 383 -24.94 -5.37 -7.73
CA HIS A 383 -24.66 -6.53 -8.55
C HIS A 383 -23.69 -7.51 -7.90
N GLY A 384 -22.96 -7.06 -6.88
CA GLY A 384 -22.06 -7.86 -6.06
C GLY A 384 -21.77 -7.15 -4.75
N VAL A 385 -21.29 -7.88 -3.75
CA VAL A 385 -21.00 -7.33 -2.41
C VAL A 385 -19.63 -7.77 -1.93
N ILE A 386 -18.90 -6.84 -1.30
CA ILE A 386 -17.69 -7.11 -0.53
C ILE A 386 -17.96 -6.80 0.94
N VAL A 387 -17.62 -7.76 1.81
CA VAL A 387 -17.41 -7.48 3.24
C VAL A 387 -15.89 -7.45 3.47
N PRO A 388 -15.32 -6.26 3.67
CA PRO A 388 -13.88 -6.09 3.80
C PRO A 388 -13.35 -6.53 5.17
N GLY A 389 -12.04 -6.53 5.32
CA GLY A 389 -11.35 -6.69 6.58
C GLY A 389 -11.82 -5.69 7.65
N GLY A 390 -11.60 -6.06 8.90
CA GLY A 390 -11.98 -5.26 10.05
C GLY A 390 -11.78 -6.00 11.36
N PHE A 391 -12.26 -5.44 12.46
CA PHE A 391 -12.19 -6.03 13.81
C PHE A 391 -13.24 -5.43 14.73
N GLY A 392 -13.49 -6.08 15.88
CA GLY A 392 -14.36 -5.59 16.94
C GLY A 392 -15.85 -5.68 16.65
N VAL A 393 -16.65 -5.41 17.67
CA VAL A 393 -18.08 -5.77 17.75
C VAL A 393 -19.03 -4.88 16.95
N ARG A 394 -18.64 -3.63 16.62
CA ARG A 394 -19.55 -2.68 15.95
C ARG A 394 -19.92 -3.14 14.54
N GLY A 395 -21.22 -3.23 14.25
CA GLY A 395 -21.77 -3.55 12.93
C GLY A 395 -21.67 -5.02 12.52
N VAL A 396 -21.42 -5.93 13.47
CA VAL A 396 -21.27 -7.37 13.23
C VAL A 396 -22.59 -7.99 12.77
N GLU A 397 -23.66 -7.80 13.52
CA GLU A 397 -24.96 -8.40 13.19
C GLU A 397 -25.49 -7.88 11.83
N GLY A 398 -25.21 -6.60 11.50
CA GLY A 398 -25.53 -6.08 10.17
C GLY A 398 -24.72 -6.74 9.04
N LYS A 399 -23.44 -7.09 9.30
CA LYS A 399 -22.66 -7.88 8.33
C LYS A 399 -23.20 -9.29 8.20
N ILE A 400 -23.60 -9.93 9.31
CA ILE A 400 -24.23 -11.28 9.30
C ILE A 400 -25.53 -11.24 8.49
N ALA A 401 -26.39 -10.24 8.71
CA ALA A 401 -27.62 -10.05 7.93
C ALA A 401 -27.32 -9.83 6.43
N CYS A 402 -26.28 -9.05 6.12
CA CYS A 402 -25.82 -8.86 4.76
C CYS A 402 -25.38 -10.18 4.10
N VAL A 403 -24.52 -10.96 4.77
CA VAL A 403 -24.02 -12.24 4.26
C VAL A 403 -25.15 -13.24 4.05
N LYS A 404 -26.09 -13.35 5.00
CA LYS A 404 -27.29 -14.17 4.87
C LYS A 404 -28.10 -13.79 3.64
N TYR A 405 -28.39 -12.51 3.48
CA TYR A 405 -29.18 -12.00 2.35
C TYR A 405 -28.50 -12.28 1.01
N VAL A 406 -27.21 -12.00 0.87
CA VAL A 406 -26.49 -12.25 -0.40
C VAL A 406 -26.36 -13.73 -0.72
N ARG A 407 -26.17 -14.60 0.29
CA ARG A 407 -26.14 -16.05 0.12
C ARG A 407 -27.50 -16.58 -0.38
N GLU A 408 -28.58 -16.20 0.28
CA GLU A 408 -29.94 -16.65 -0.05
C GLU A 408 -30.44 -16.10 -1.40
N ARG A 409 -30.05 -14.87 -1.77
CA ARG A 409 -30.41 -14.20 -3.01
C ARG A 409 -29.43 -14.42 -4.16
N GLN A 410 -28.40 -15.24 -3.95
CA GLN A 410 -27.37 -15.54 -4.93
C GLN A 410 -26.73 -14.28 -5.54
N ILE A 411 -26.47 -13.27 -4.68
CA ILE A 411 -25.74 -12.06 -5.06
C ILE A 411 -24.24 -12.33 -4.93
N PRO A 412 -23.42 -12.15 -5.98
CA PRO A 412 -21.98 -12.36 -5.94
C PRO A 412 -21.34 -11.74 -4.70
N TYR A 413 -20.55 -12.54 -3.97
CA TYR A 413 -19.99 -12.17 -2.67
C TYR A 413 -18.49 -12.45 -2.59
N LEU A 414 -17.75 -11.50 -2.05
CA LEU A 414 -16.34 -11.65 -1.68
C LEU A 414 -16.14 -11.22 -0.24
N GLY A 415 -15.78 -12.18 0.63
CA GLY A 415 -15.42 -11.92 2.03
C GLY A 415 -13.91 -11.84 2.21
N LEU A 416 -13.40 -10.70 2.71
CA LEU A 416 -11.96 -10.48 2.94
C LEU A 416 -11.67 -10.48 4.44
N CYS A 417 -10.74 -11.32 4.90
CA CYS A 417 -10.28 -11.41 6.28
C CYS A 417 -11.46 -11.54 7.27
N TYR A 418 -11.85 -10.46 7.92
CA TYR A 418 -13.02 -10.43 8.80
C TYR A 418 -14.33 -10.80 8.07
N GLY A 419 -14.43 -10.48 6.77
CA GLY A 419 -15.56 -10.88 5.94
C GLY A 419 -15.70 -12.39 5.76
N MET A 420 -14.60 -13.14 5.73
CA MET A 420 -14.61 -14.60 5.79
C MET A 420 -15.08 -15.11 7.15
N GLN A 421 -14.57 -14.54 8.24
CA GLN A 421 -14.96 -14.94 9.61
C GLN A 421 -16.47 -14.74 9.84
N ILE A 422 -17.00 -13.59 9.41
CA ILE A 422 -18.45 -13.31 9.49
C ILE A 422 -19.28 -14.28 8.63
N ALA A 423 -18.79 -14.64 7.44
CA ALA A 423 -19.48 -15.62 6.58
C ALA A 423 -19.52 -17.01 7.24
N ILE A 424 -18.47 -17.43 7.94
CA ILE A 424 -18.45 -18.68 8.71
C ILE A 424 -19.43 -18.63 9.88
N VAL A 425 -19.47 -17.52 10.62
CA VAL A 425 -20.44 -17.33 11.72
C VAL A 425 -21.88 -17.37 11.19
N GLU A 426 -22.16 -16.67 10.09
CA GLU A 426 -23.47 -16.70 9.46
C GLU A 426 -23.88 -18.13 9.07
N TYR A 427 -23.00 -18.82 8.38
CA TYR A 427 -23.26 -20.17 7.90
C TYR A 427 -23.45 -21.17 9.04
N ALA A 428 -22.64 -21.07 10.08
CA ALA A 428 -22.76 -21.86 11.30
C ALA A 428 -24.12 -21.65 11.98
N ARG A 429 -24.57 -20.39 12.12
CA ARG A 429 -25.86 -20.07 12.73
C ARG A 429 -27.05 -20.54 11.88
N ASN A 430 -27.06 -20.20 10.61
CA ASN A 430 -28.26 -20.30 9.78
C ASN A 430 -28.34 -21.57 8.93
N VAL A 431 -27.22 -22.26 8.67
CA VAL A 431 -27.19 -23.49 7.87
C VAL A 431 -26.83 -24.70 8.72
N CYS A 432 -25.83 -24.60 9.62
CA CYS A 432 -25.48 -25.72 10.52
C CYS A 432 -26.40 -25.83 11.75
N GLY A 433 -27.27 -24.85 12.01
CA GLY A 433 -28.14 -24.83 13.18
C GLY A 433 -27.41 -24.62 14.51
N LEU A 434 -26.21 -24.02 14.49
CA LEU A 434 -25.42 -23.70 15.69
C LEU A 434 -25.87 -22.34 16.25
N ALA A 435 -27.04 -22.31 16.88
CA ALA A 435 -27.56 -21.10 17.49
C ALA A 435 -26.55 -20.49 18.47
N GLY A 436 -26.21 -19.22 18.29
CA GLY A 436 -25.20 -18.53 19.10
C GLY A 436 -23.76 -18.71 18.65
N ALA A 437 -23.47 -19.41 17.54
CA ALA A 437 -22.12 -19.49 17.00
C ALA A 437 -21.53 -18.07 16.76
N ASN A 438 -20.26 -17.88 17.13
CA ASN A 438 -19.59 -16.58 17.03
C ASN A 438 -18.07 -16.74 16.91
N THR A 439 -17.39 -15.61 16.72
CA THR A 439 -15.95 -15.53 16.98
C THR A 439 -15.72 -15.08 18.41
N THR A 440 -14.70 -15.62 19.07
CA THR A 440 -14.31 -15.23 20.43
C THR A 440 -13.80 -13.79 20.53
N GLU A 441 -13.52 -13.12 19.41
CA GLU A 441 -13.28 -11.68 19.39
C GLU A 441 -14.52 -10.86 19.78
N ILE A 442 -15.71 -11.37 19.40
CA ILE A 442 -16.99 -10.66 19.61
C ILE A 442 -17.65 -11.12 20.89
N ASP A 443 -17.70 -12.43 21.08
CA ASP A 443 -18.29 -13.08 22.24
C ASP A 443 -17.35 -14.16 22.78
N PRO A 444 -16.53 -13.83 23.79
CA PRO A 444 -15.58 -14.78 24.38
C PRO A 444 -16.24 -16.01 25.01
N ASP A 445 -17.52 -15.89 25.38
CA ASP A 445 -18.31 -16.95 26.06
C ASP A 445 -19.24 -17.69 25.10
N THR A 446 -19.10 -17.52 23.78
CA THR A 446 -19.94 -18.18 22.78
C THR A 446 -19.93 -19.70 22.96
N PRO A 447 -21.12 -20.36 22.88
CA PRO A 447 -21.20 -21.83 22.99
C PRO A 447 -20.57 -22.55 21.79
N TYR A 448 -20.38 -21.86 20.67
CA TYR A 448 -19.78 -22.41 19.45
C TYR A 448 -18.75 -21.42 18.88
N PRO A 449 -17.50 -21.45 19.37
CA PRO A 449 -16.42 -20.55 18.91
C PRO A 449 -15.88 -21.03 17.55
N VAL A 450 -16.68 -20.83 16.49
CA VAL A 450 -16.32 -21.27 15.12
C VAL A 450 -15.11 -20.54 14.53
N VAL A 451 -14.75 -19.41 15.15
CA VAL A 451 -13.54 -18.63 14.87
C VAL A 451 -12.90 -18.24 16.21
N ASP A 452 -11.65 -18.65 16.45
CA ASP A 452 -10.92 -18.40 17.71
C ASP A 452 -9.43 -18.11 17.45
N ILE A 453 -8.75 -17.65 18.49
CA ILE A 453 -7.29 -17.59 18.52
C ILE A 453 -6.75 -18.99 18.77
N LEU A 454 -5.93 -19.51 17.87
CA LEU A 454 -5.36 -20.85 18.02
C LEU A 454 -4.42 -20.95 19.24
N PRO A 455 -4.33 -22.12 19.88
CA PRO A 455 -3.52 -22.31 21.10
C PRO A 455 -2.06 -21.89 20.96
N GLU A 456 -1.49 -22.04 19.77
CA GLU A 456 -0.11 -21.66 19.46
C GLU A 456 0.09 -20.13 19.50
N GLN A 457 -0.93 -19.37 19.10
CA GLN A 457 -0.93 -17.91 19.13
C GLN A 457 -1.18 -17.35 20.54
N LYS A 458 -1.92 -18.09 21.39
CA LYS A 458 -2.20 -17.69 22.80
C LYS A 458 -0.95 -17.67 23.68
N LYS A 459 0.15 -18.30 23.26
CA LYS A 459 1.42 -18.36 24.00
C LYS A 459 2.34 -17.14 23.77
N ILE A 460 2.00 -16.25 22.87
CA ILE A 460 2.82 -15.10 22.49
C ILE A 460 2.27 -13.85 23.19
N GLU A 461 3.05 -13.26 24.09
CA GLU A 461 2.67 -12.02 24.78
C GLU A 461 2.84 -10.79 23.89
N GLY A 462 1.86 -9.88 23.96
CA GLY A 462 1.87 -8.56 23.29
C GLY A 462 0.97 -8.44 22.06
N LEU A 463 0.44 -7.23 21.84
CA LEU A 463 -0.56 -6.94 20.79
C LEU A 463 -0.06 -7.10 19.34
N GLY A 464 1.25 -7.12 19.10
CA GLY A 464 1.85 -7.25 17.77
C GLY A 464 2.46 -8.62 17.45
N GLY A 465 2.70 -9.48 18.44
CA GLY A 465 3.48 -10.72 18.27
C GLY A 465 2.68 -11.95 17.83
N ASN A 466 1.36 -11.96 18.01
CA ASN A 466 0.50 -13.11 17.75
C ASN A 466 -0.31 -13.03 16.45
N MET A 467 -0.03 -12.04 15.60
CA MET A 467 -0.69 -11.89 14.30
C MET A 467 0.02 -12.70 13.22
N ARG A 468 -0.78 -13.32 12.33
CA ARG A 468 -0.27 -13.79 11.05
C ARG A 468 -0.13 -12.58 10.12
N LEU A 469 1.11 -12.23 9.82
CA LEU A 469 1.45 -11.05 9.03
C LEU A 469 2.24 -11.42 7.77
N GLY A 470 1.96 -10.70 6.68
CA GLY A 470 2.71 -10.78 5.44
C GLY A 470 2.33 -11.94 4.55
N GLY A 471 3.23 -12.29 3.64
CA GLY A 471 3.01 -13.29 2.61
C GLY A 471 3.16 -14.71 3.12
N HIS A 472 2.11 -15.52 2.92
CA HIS A 472 2.14 -16.95 3.19
C HIS A 472 1.60 -17.73 2.00
N ASP A 473 2.12 -18.94 1.83
CA ASP A 473 1.67 -19.86 0.80
C ASP A 473 0.38 -20.57 1.22
N VAL A 474 -0.59 -20.55 0.32
CA VAL A 474 -1.89 -21.22 0.43
C VAL A 474 -1.93 -22.39 -0.55
N LEU A 475 -2.15 -23.59 -0.06
CA LEU A 475 -2.41 -24.77 -0.90
C LEU A 475 -3.84 -24.71 -1.43
N ILE A 476 -4.00 -24.85 -2.73
CA ILE A 476 -5.28 -24.80 -3.43
C ILE A 476 -5.80 -26.22 -3.66
N ALA A 477 -7.05 -26.45 -3.26
CA ALA A 477 -7.74 -27.71 -3.55
C ALA A 477 -8.13 -27.74 -5.04
N PRO A 478 -7.90 -28.87 -5.75
CA PRO A 478 -8.25 -28.99 -7.16
C PRO A 478 -9.77 -28.94 -7.38
N GLU A 479 -10.20 -28.62 -8.59
CA GLU A 479 -11.61 -28.57 -9.04
C GLU A 479 -12.49 -27.56 -8.29
N THR A 480 -11.88 -26.63 -7.55
CA THR A 480 -12.56 -25.54 -6.83
C THR A 480 -12.67 -24.27 -7.69
N MET A 481 -13.49 -23.32 -7.25
CA MET A 481 -13.55 -21.98 -7.85
C MET A 481 -12.20 -21.28 -7.73
N LEU A 482 -11.55 -21.39 -6.55
CA LEU A 482 -10.21 -20.86 -6.32
C LEU A 482 -9.20 -21.44 -7.33
N SER A 483 -9.21 -22.77 -7.55
CA SER A 483 -8.32 -23.42 -8.52
C SER A 483 -8.52 -22.86 -9.94
N ARG A 484 -9.77 -22.68 -10.38
CA ARG A 484 -10.06 -22.07 -11.69
C ARG A 484 -9.58 -20.63 -11.79
N LEU A 485 -9.78 -19.82 -10.74
CA LEU A 485 -9.33 -18.42 -10.72
C LEU A 485 -7.80 -18.29 -10.80
N TYR A 486 -7.05 -19.26 -10.29
CA TYR A 486 -5.59 -19.27 -10.34
C TYR A 486 -5.02 -20.22 -11.40
N GLY A 487 -5.82 -20.56 -12.44
CA GLY A 487 -5.36 -21.33 -13.61
C GLY A 487 -4.87 -22.74 -13.27
N GLY A 488 -5.43 -23.38 -12.24
CA GLY A 488 -5.04 -24.72 -11.81
C GLY A 488 -3.75 -24.78 -10.98
N ALA A 489 -3.24 -23.64 -10.51
CA ALA A 489 -2.06 -23.60 -9.64
C ALA A 489 -2.30 -24.37 -8.34
N GLU A 490 -1.32 -25.13 -7.88
CA GLU A 490 -1.39 -25.89 -6.61
C GLU A 490 -1.20 -25.01 -5.38
N THR A 491 -0.54 -23.86 -5.58
CA THR A 491 -0.18 -22.94 -4.48
C THR A 491 -0.26 -21.50 -4.96
N VAL A 492 -0.75 -20.64 -4.09
CA VAL A 492 -0.72 -19.18 -4.28
C VAL A 492 -0.15 -18.50 -3.04
N ARG A 493 0.61 -17.43 -3.25
CA ARG A 493 1.11 -16.59 -2.16
C ARG A 493 0.16 -15.41 -1.95
N LEU A 494 -0.38 -15.28 -0.73
CA LEU A 494 -1.31 -14.23 -0.32
C LEU A 494 -0.80 -13.52 0.92
N ARG A 495 -1.23 -12.27 1.16
CA ARG A 495 -0.85 -11.47 2.33
C ARG A 495 -1.93 -11.54 3.41
N PHE A 496 -1.50 -11.67 4.64
CA PHE A 496 -2.35 -11.84 5.81
C PHE A 496 -2.10 -10.75 6.84
N ARG A 497 -3.16 -10.42 7.59
CA ARG A 497 -3.13 -9.52 8.74
C ARG A 497 -4.29 -9.87 9.68
N HIS A 498 -4.12 -10.88 10.53
CA HIS A 498 -5.19 -11.31 11.44
C HIS A 498 -4.66 -12.15 12.61
N ARG A 499 -5.51 -12.34 13.64
CA ARG A 499 -5.24 -13.16 14.83
C ARG A 499 -6.16 -14.36 14.93
N TYR A 500 -7.42 -14.20 14.50
CA TYR A 500 -8.48 -15.19 14.66
C TYR A 500 -8.53 -16.05 13.41
N GLU A 501 -8.65 -17.36 13.63
CA GLU A 501 -8.68 -18.38 12.57
C GLU A 501 -9.94 -19.23 12.72
N VAL A 502 -10.34 -19.92 11.66
CA VAL A 502 -11.40 -20.93 11.73
C VAL A 502 -10.97 -22.03 12.67
N ASP A 503 -11.79 -22.34 13.69
CA ASP A 503 -11.47 -23.42 14.62
C ASP A 503 -11.57 -24.78 13.91
N PRO A 504 -10.48 -25.58 13.88
CA PRO A 504 -10.45 -26.88 13.21
C PRO A 504 -11.53 -27.87 13.67
N GLN A 505 -12.05 -27.71 14.89
CA GLN A 505 -13.10 -28.60 15.44
C GLN A 505 -14.44 -28.46 14.69
N PHE A 506 -14.68 -27.35 14.04
CA PHE A 506 -15.93 -27.11 13.29
C PHE A 506 -15.80 -27.36 11.79
N VAL A 507 -14.59 -27.58 11.25
CA VAL A 507 -14.34 -27.72 9.82
C VAL A 507 -15.20 -28.83 9.19
N GLU A 508 -15.15 -30.05 9.72
CA GLU A 508 -15.91 -31.20 9.21
C GLU A 508 -17.42 -30.92 9.22
N ARG A 509 -17.91 -30.24 10.26
CA ARG A 509 -19.34 -29.92 10.40
C ARG A 509 -19.77 -28.87 9.36
N LEU A 510 -18.93 -27.90 9.06
CA LEU A 510 -19.17 -26.88 8.04
C LEU A 510 -19.12 -27.49 6.63
N GLU A 511 -18.15 -28.38 6.37
CA GLU A 511 -18.03 -29.09 5.08
C GLU A 511 -19.22 -30.01 4.82
N ALA A 512 -19.76 -30.68 5.86
CA ALA A 512 -20.90 -31.58 5.76
C ALA A 512 -22.19 -30.87 5.25
N VAL A 513 -22.30 -29.56 5.42
CA VAL A 513 -23.47 -28.78 4.98
C VAL A 513 -23.19 -27.93 3.74
N GLY A 514 -22.03 -28.10 3.10
CA GLY A 514 -21.77 -27.57 1.76
C GLY A 514 -20.69 -26.51 1.62
N ILE A 515 -20.02 -26.07 2.70
CA ILE A 515 -18.81 -25.25 2.57
C ILE A 515 -17.71 -26.09 1.92
N VAL A 516 -16.92 -25.45 1.08
CA VAL A 516 -15.67 -26.01 0.54
C VAL A 516 -14.52 -25.14 1.02
N PHE A 517 -13.60 -25.70 1.80
CA PHE A 517 -12.35 -25.03 2.13
C PHE A 517 -11.33 -25.27 1.01
N SER A 518 -11.37 -24.37 0.03
CA SER A 518 -10.56 -24.46 -1.19
C SER A 518 -9.12 -24.00 -1.02
N GLY A 519 -8.78 -23.30 0.08
CA GLY A 519 -7.43 -22.87 0.40
C GLY A 519 -7.04 -23.22 1.83
N ARG A 520 -5.84 -23.83 2.01
CA ARG A 520 -5.32 -24.26 3.31
C ARG A 520 -3.87 -23.84 3.50
N ALA A 521 -3.46 -23.59 4.75
CA ALA A 521 -2.07 -23.35 5.07
C ALA A 521 -1.23 -24.63 4.84
N ARG A 522 0.03 -24.46 4.42
CA ARG A 522 0.88 -25.57 3.97
C ARG A 522 1.26 -26.57 5.06
N HIS A 523 1.46 -26.12 6.30
CA HIS A 523 2.06 -26.93 7.36
C HIS A 523 1.16 -27.13 8.59
N VAL A 524 -0.01 -26.52 8.62
CA VAL A 524 -0.95 -26.52 9.74
C VAL A 524 -2.39 -26.61 9.20
N PRO A 525 -3.32 -27.24 9.95
CA PRO A 525 -4.70 -27.44 9.50
C PRO A 525 -5.54 -26.16 9.60
N ILE A 526 -5.03 -25.06 9.04
CA ILE A 526 -5.69 -23.76 9.06
C ILE A 526 -6.35 -23.51 7.70
N MET A 527 -7.65 -23.20 7.74
CA MET A 527 -8.46 -22.88 6.56
C MET A 527 -8.30 -21.42 6.21
N GLN A 528 -7.87 -21.12 4.99
CA GLN A 528 -7.53 -19.76 4.55
C GLN A 528 -8.43 -19.23 3.45
N VAL A 529 -9.12 -20.11 2.72
CA VAL A 529 -10.10 -19.75 1.72
C VAL A 529 -11.29 -20.71 1.82
N MET A 530 -12.51 -20.15 1.80
CA MET A 530 -13.74 -20.92 1.70
C MET A 530 -14.59 -20.46 0.53
N GLU A 531 -15.37 -21.37 -0.03
CA GLU A 531 -16.30 -21.09 -1.12
C GLU A 531 -17.56 -21.93 -1.03
N LEU A 532 -18.61 -21.51 -1.70
CA LEU A 532 -19.75 -22.36 -2.02
C LEU A 532 -19.62 -22.86 -3.46
N ARG A 533 -20.04 -24.10 -3.70
CA ARG A 533 -19.99 -24.69 -5.05
C ARG A 533 -20.82 -23.87 -6.05
N ALA A 534 -20.39 -23.79 -7.30
CA ALA A 534 -21.10 -23.05 -8.35
C ALA A 534 -22.56 -23.48 -8.54
N ALA A 535 -22.90 -24.74 -8.23
CA ALA A 535 -24.29 -25.23 -8.23
C ALA A 535 -25.15 -24.63 -7.10
N GLN A 536 -24.54 -24.15 -6.02
CA GLN A 536 -25.21 -23.55 -4.87
C GLN A 536 -25.27 -22.02 -4.98
N HIS A 537 -24.17 -21.40 -5.47
CA HIS A 537 -24.05 -19.95 -5.55
C HIS A 537 -23.14 -19.55 -6.72
N PRO A 538 -23.53 -18.56 -7.56
CA PRO A 538 -22.76 -18.18 -8.74
C PRO A 538 -21.33 -17.69 -8.42
N TYR A 539 -21.17 -16.98 -7.31
CA TYR A 539 -19.88 -16.54 -6.79
C TYR A 539 -19.98 -16.24 -5.29
N PHE A 540 -19.54 -17.15 -4.46
CA PHE A 540 -19.42 -16.95 -3.02
C PHE A 540 -18.03 -17.43 -2.60
N LEU A 541 -17.10 -16.50 -2.50
CA LEU A 541 -15.71 -16.76 -2.19
C LEU A 541 -15.28 -15.90 -1.00
N CYS A 542 -14.61 -16.51 -0.05
CA CYS A 542 -14.07 -15.78 1.10
C CYS A 542 -12.62 -16.20 1.34
N THR A 543 -11.80 -15.24 1.73
CA THR A 543 -10.40 -15.47 2.06
C THR A 543 -10.03 -14.81 3.38
N GLN A 544 -9.24 -15.50 4.21
CA GLN A 544 -8.64 -14.93 5.42
C GLN A 544 -7.54 -13.93 5.06
N ALA A 545 -6.99 -14.06 3.86
CA ALA A 545 -6.01 -13.13 3.33
C ALA A 545 -6.65 -11.82 2.83
N HIS A 546 -5.78 -10.86 2.57
CA HIS A 546 -6.08 -9.58 1.93
C HIS A 546 -5.67 -9.63 0.46
N ALA A 547 -6.54 -10.20 -0.38
CA ALA A 547 -6.29 -10.36 -1.82
C ALA A 547 -6.20 -9.02 -2.57
N GLU A 548 -6.74 -7.94 -2.00
CA GLU A 548 -6.65 -6.56 -2.48
C GLU A 548 -5.21 -6.03 -2.45
N LEU A 549 -4.40 -6.42 -1.46
CA LEU A 549 -3.04 -5.90 -1.29
C LEU A 549 -2.08 -6.33 -2.40
N THR A 550 -2.38 -7.43 -3.09
CA THR A 550 -1.55 -7.96 -4.18
C THR A 550 -2.06 -7.60 -5.57
N SER A 551 -3.21 -6.92 -5.68
CA SER A 551 -3.75 -6.48 -6.96
C SER A 551 -2.92 -5.36 -7.59
N ARG A 552 -2.66 -5.45 -8.89
CA ARG A 552 -1.89 -4.49 -9.69
C ARG A 552 -2.65 -4.13 -10.97
N PRO A 553 -2.45 -2.95 -11.57
CA PRO A 553 -3.06 -2.59 -12.86
C PRO A 553 -2.78 -3.63 -13.95
N LEU A 554 -1.52 -4.08 -14.04
CA LEU A 554 -1.09 -5.05 -15.05
C LEU A 554 -1.28 -6.52 -14.62
N ARG A 555 -1.66 -6.76 -13.37
CA ARG A 555 -1.90 -8.08 -12.79
C ARG A 555 -3.01 -7.98 -11.73
N PRO A 556 -4.26 -7.79 -12.12
CA PRO A 556 -5.38 -7.73 -11.19
C PRO A 556 -5.54 -9.00 -10.35
N SER A 557 -6.03 -8.85 -9.11
CA SER A 557 -6.30 -10.00 -8.25
C SER A 557 -7.39 -10.89 -8.85
N PRO A 558 -7.14 -12.20 -9.08
CA PRO A 558 -8.11 -13.11 -9.67
C PRO A 558 -9.43 -13.20 -8.91
N MET A 559 -9.40 -13.07 -7.56
CA MET A 559 -10.61 -13.07 -6.73
C MET A 559 -11.50 -11.85 -7.02
N PHE A 560 -10.91 -10.68 -7.23
CA PHE A 560 -11.66 -9.49 -7.61
C PHE A 560 -12.19 -9.56 -9.05
N VAL A 561 -11.39 -10.11 -9.98
CA VAL A 561 -11.84 -10.35 -11.36
C VAL A 561 -13.02 -11.30 -11.38
N GLY A 562 -12.99 -12.37 -10.59
CA GLY A 562 -14.12 -13.31 -10.45
C GLY A 562 -15.40 -12.65 -9.93
N LEU A 563 -15.29 -11.79 -8.90
CA LEU A 563 -16.41 -11.03 -8.36
C LEU A 563 -17.01 -10.08 -9.42
N VAL A 564 -16.17 -9.28 -10.06
CA VAL A 564 -16.62 -8.30 -11.08
C VAL A 564 -17.28 -9.02 -12.25
N ARG A 565 -16.71 -10.15 -12.72
CA ARG A 565 -17.32 -10.97 -13.77
C ARG A 565 -18.70 -11.49 -13.37
N ALA A 566 -18.83 -12.04 -12.17
CA ALA A 566 -20.11 -12.54 -11.67
C ALA A 566 -21.15 -11.40 -11.52
N ALA A 567 -20.70 -10.21 -11.09
CA ALA A 567 -21.53 -9.01 -11.01
C ALA A 567 -22.01 -8.53 -12.40
N MET A 568 -21.13 -8.58 -13.42
CA MET A 568 -21.51 -8.28 -14.82
C MET A 568 -22.57 -9.25 -15.34
N ILE A 569 -22.41 -10.55 -15.11
CA ILE A 569 -23.41 -11.56 -15.49
C ILE A 569 -24.74 -11.26 -14.80
N ARG A 570 -24.72 -10.93 -13.50
CA ARG A 570 -25.93 -10.58 -12.74
C ARG A 570 -26.60 -9.30 -13.25
N SER A 571 -25.83 -8.32 -13.73
CA SER A 571 -26.39 -7.10 -14.33
C SER A 571 -27.06 -7.33 -15.70
N GLY A 572 -26.95 -8.53 -16.26
CA GLY A 572 -27.43 -8.88 -17.60
C GLY A 572 -26.45 -8.52 -18.72
N ALA A 573 -25.23 -8.11 -18.39
CA ALA A 573 -24.20 -7.86 -19.39
C ALA A 573 -23.69 -9.16 -20.01
N HIS A 574 -23.45 -9.11 -21.33
CA HIS A 574 -22.78 -10.21 -22.03
C HIS A 574 -21.29 -10.18 -21.67
N VAL A 575 -20.78 -11.25 -21.10
CA VAL A 575 -19.37 -11.39 -20.73
C VAL A 575 -18.78 -12.48 -21.60
N GLU A 576 -17.78 -12.13 -22.44
CA GLU A 576 -17.01 -13.12 -23.19
C GLU A 576 -16.33 -14.10 -22.23
N GLU A 577 -16.19 -15.36 -22.66
CA GLU A 577 -15.36 -16.31 -21.91
C GLU A 577 -13.93 -15.77 -21.91
N LEU A 578 -13.45 -15.43 -20.71
CA LEU A 578 -12.05 -15.04 -20.57
C LEU A 578 -11.16 -16.23 -20.94
N PRO A 579 -10.09 -16.00 -21.71
CA PRO A 579 -9.06 -17.02 -21.85
C PRO A 579 -8.59 -17.43 -20.45
N ASP A 580 -8.38 -18.72 -20.25
CA ASP A 580 -7.86 -19.26 -18.99
C ASP A 580 -6.74 -18.38 -18.45
N PHE A 581 -6.77 -18.02 -17.16
CA PHE A 581 -5.78 -17.17 -16.49
C PHE A 581 -4.34 -17.75 -16.48
N ALA A 582 -4.09 -18.75 -17.28
CA ALA A 582 -2.91 -19.62 -17.31
C ALA A 582 -1.59 -18.98 -17.78
N THR A 583 -1.50 -17.68 -18.06
CA THR A 583 -0.25 -17.09 -18.58
C THR A 583 0.17 -15.75 -17.97
N ALA A 584 0.15 -15.62 -16.64
CA ALA A 584 1.07 -14.68 -16.01
C ALA A 584 2.31 -15.47 -15.55
N PRO A 585 3.54 -15.13 -15.96
CA PRO A 585 4.71 -15.84 -15.48
C PRO A 585 4.76 -15.72 -13.96
N THR A 586 4.66 -16.87 -13.29
CA THR A 586 5.04 -16.98 -11.88
C THR A 586 6.49 -16.54 -11.79
N MET A 587 6.74 -15.37 -11.22
CA MET A 587 8.09 -15.01 -10.84
C MET A 587 8.59 -16.10 -9.89
N SER A 588 9.58 -16.86 -10.36
CA SER A 588 10.30 -17.82 -9.54
C SER A 588 10.72 -17.15 -8.24
N ALA A 589 10.36 -17.76 -7.13
CA ALA A 589 10.79 -17.32 -5.80
C ALA A 589 12.31 -17.09 -5.83
N ARG A 590 12.75 -15.84 -5.67
CA ARG A 590 14.14 -15.59 -5.26
C ARG A 590 14.32 -16.25 -3.90
N PRO A 591 15.39 -17.02 -3.69
CA PRO A 591 15.65 -17.59 -2.38
C PRO A 591 15.73 -16.46 -1.36
N ALA A 592 15.06 -16.64 -0.23
CA ALA A 592 15.12 -15.73 0.89
C ALA A 592 16.60 -15.48 1.25
N PRO A 593 17.03 -14.24 1.51
CA PRO A 593 18.35 -13.99 2.06
C PRO A 593 18.44 -14.71 3.41
N ALA A 594 19.49 -15.49 3.60
CA ALA A 594 19.77 -16.21 4.82
C ALA A 594 19.69 -15.24 6.02
N ALA A 595 18.90 -15.60 7.00
CA ALA A 595 18.83 -14.91 8.28
C ALA A 595 20.24 -14.94 8.89
N THR A 596 20.89 -13.80 8.92
CA THR A 596 22.04 -13.57 9.80
C THR A 596 21.49 -13.17 11.17
N VAL A 597 21.79 -14.02 12.14
CA VAL A 597 21.49 -13.94 13.58
C VAL A 597 21.98 -12.62 14.18
#